data_aa4d64a9f6c101cdc2348e88a4ba61bf
#
_entry.id   aa4d64a9f6c101cdc2348e88a4ba61bf
#
_cell.length_a   1.000
_cell.length_b   1.000
_cell.length_c   1.000
_cell.angle_alpha   90.00
_cell.angle_beta   90.00
_cell.angle_gamma   90.00
#
_symmetry.space_group_name_H-M   'P 1'
#
loop_
_entity.id
_entity.type
_entity.pdbx_description
1 polymer ?
#
loop_
_entity_poly.entity_id
_entity_poly.type
_entity_poly.pdbx_seq_one_letter_code
_entity_poly.pdbx_strand_id
1 'polypeptide(L)'
;PGSGNFNITIGSTGVTSADRTYEIVVDASSTAVSGVEYSLPSTSVTIPAGSYFGDLSVQGIPDGATEAGSTLVLSLSGGDSMESSSFTLSIVKSCPLEADFTGSYLIEQITPYIDGPTLDDGAVVTVYTIDGGNQFQRGFLTANFTDYCNTPNEFIFELNCGSVLVPTDQSCNCSCAGNYFFGAPDVPSTYTYNDDTVFEL
;
A
#
# COMPACT_ATOMS: atom_id res chain seq x y z
N PRO A 1 14.29 3.32 5.77
CA PRO A 1 13.05 2.69 6.19
C PRO A 1 12.94 2.71 7.70
N GLY A 2 11.89 3.38 8.23
CA GLY A 2 11.65 3.41 9.66
C GLY A 2 11.12 2.05 10.15
N SER A 3 11.54 1.60 11.34
CA SER A 3 10.88 0.48 12.01
C SER A 3 9.44 0.89 12.32
N GLY A 4 8.47 0.24 11.71
CA GLY A 4 7.06 0.46 12.03
C GLY A 4 6.74 -0.14 13.38
N ASN A 5 6.59 0.68 14.42
CA ASN A 5 6.03 0.24 15.69
C ASN A 5 4.52 0.49 15.66
N PHE A 6 3.74 -0.50 15.99
CA PHE A 6 2.29 -0.42 16.06
C PHE A 6 1.81 -0.83 17.46
N ASN A 7 0.96 -0.01 18.07
CA ASN A 7 0.37 -0.33 19.37
C ASN A 7 -1.10 -0.72 19.18
N ILE A 8 -1.46 -1.86 19.73
CA ILE A 8 -2.83 -2.37 19.78
C ILE A 8 -3.36 -2.10 21.17
N THR A 9 -4.39 -1.26 21.26
CA THR A 9 -5.06 -0.99 22.54
C THR A 9 -6.13 -2.03 22.79
N ILE A 10 -6.00 -2.76 23.90
CA ILE A 10 -6.96 -3.75 24.37
C ILE A 10 -7.87 -3.09 25.40
N GLY A 11 -9.18 -3.17 25.15
CA GLY A 11 -10.21 -2.58 26.00
C GLY A 11 -10.97 -3.60 26.82
N SER A 12 -11.47 -3.17 27.96
CA SER A 12 -12.34 -3.92 28.88
C SER A 12 -13.62 -3.15 29.14
N THR A 13 -14.71 -3.86 29.36
CA THR A 13 -16.03 -3.31 29.68
C THR A 13 -16.17 -2.77 31.09
N GLY A 14 -15.21 -3.06 31.96
CA GLY A 14 -15.22 -2.63 33.36
C GLY A 14 -13.84 -2.47 33.94
N VAL A 15 -13.73 -1.73 35.05
CA VAL A 15 -12.50 -1.62 35.83
C VAL A 15 -12.50 -2.61 36.99
N THR A 16 -11.31 -3.05 37.37
CA THR A 16 -11.10 -3.92 38.54
C THR A 16 -10.11 -3.29 39.50
N SER A 17 -10.11 -3.74 40.76
CA SER A 17 -9.17 -3.28 41.77
C SER A 17 -7.80 -3.98 41.70
N ALA A 18 -7.63 -4.93 40.79
CA ALA A 18 -6.38 -5.64 40.50
C ALA A 18 -6.05 -5.58 39.01
N ASP A 19 -4.79 -5.72 38.70
CA ASP A 19 -4.31 -5.86 37.31
C ASP A 19 -4.92 -7.11 36.65
N ARG A 20 -5.21 -7.02 35.36
CA ARG A 20 -5.66 -8.15 34.54
C ARG A 20 -4.66 -8.38 33.41
N THR A 21 -4.13 -9.59 33.37
CA THR A 21 -3.17 -9.97 32.33
C THR A 21 -3.79 -11.05 31.46
N TYR A 22 -3.66 -10.84 30.13
CA TYR A 22 -4.11 -11.74 29.08
C TYR A 22 -2.92 -12.19 28.26
N GLU A 23 -2.89 -13.46 27.89
CA GLU A 23 -1.90 -13.98 26.97
C GLU A 23 -2.26 -13.62 25.53
N ILE A 24 -1.26 -13.31 24.72
CA ILE A 24 -1.40 -13.04 23.29
C ILE A 24 -1.12 -14.33 22.53
N VAL A 25 -2.08 -14.73 21.73
CA VAL A 25 -1.96 -15.90 20.85
C VAL A 25 -1.87 -15.45 19.41
N VAL A 26 -0.83 -15.88 18.72
CA VAL A 26 -0.72 -15.71 17.26
C VAL A 26 -1.54 -16.83 16.62
N ASP A 27 -2.55 -16.46 15.84
CA ASP A 27 -3.42 -17.41 15.17
C ASP A 27 -2.70 -18.09 14.00
N ALA A 28 -3.02 -19.37 13.76
CA ALA A 28 -2.43 -20.17 12.70
C ALA A 28 -2.77 -19.66 11.28
N SER A 29 -3.76 -18.80 11.14
CA SER A 29 -4.08 -18.13 9.87
C SER A 29 -3.13 -16.97 9.54
N SER A 30 -2.24 -16.58 10.49
CA SER A 30 -1.22 -15.58 10.23
C SER A 30 -0.28 -16.05 9.12
N THR A 31 0.00 -15.16 8.16
CA THR A 31 1.03 -15.39 7.13
C THR A 31 2.35 -14.74 7.49
N ALA A 32 2.33 -13.75 8.39
CA ALA A 32 3.53 -13.11 8.91
C ALA A 32 4.32 -14.04 9.85
N VAL A 33 5.65 -14.02 9.73
CA VAL A 33 6.57 -14.89 10.47
C VAL A 33 7.31 -14.09 11.54
N SER A 34 7.22 -14.53 12.78
CA SER A 34 7.93 -13.90 13.91
C SER A 34 9.44 -13.97 13.73
N GLY A 35 10.12 -12.85 13.99
CA GLY A 35 11.56 -12.70 13.78
C GLY A 35 11.97 -12.41 12.34
N VAL A 36 11.01 -12.44 11.39
CA VAL A 36 11.23 -12.08 9.99
C VAL A 36 10.54 -10.76 9.68
N GLU A 37 9.22 -10.69 9.78
CA GLU A 37 8.44 -9.48 9.44
C GLU A 37 8.03 -8.69 10.68
N TYR A 38 7.94 -9.35 11.83
CA TYR A 38 7.58 -8.69 13.09
C TYR A 38 8.26 -9.33 14.29
N SER A 39 8.25 -8.60 15.41
CA SER A 39 8.52 -9.15 16.74
C SER A 39 7.49 -8.66 17.74
N LEU A 40 7.19 -9.51 18.71
CA LEU A 40 6.38 -9.17 19.88
C LEU A 40 7.30 -9.05 21.08
N PRO A 41 7.54 -7.83 21.62
CA PRO A 41 8.35 -7.63 22.83
C PRO A 41 7.75 -8.30 24.07
N SER A 42 6.43 -8.53 24.04
CA SER A 42 5.70 -9.24 25.08
C SER A 42 4.69 -10.19 24.46
N THR A 43 4.52 -11.35 25.05
CA THR A 43 3.47 -12.33 24.72
C THR A 43 2.24 -12.17 25.60
N SER A 44 2.18 -11.13 26.40
CA SER A 44 1.03 -10.81 27.25
C SER A 44 0.79 -9.31 27.30
N VAL A 45 -0.45 -8.93 27.59
CA VAL A 45 -0.88 -7.55 27.82
C VAL A 45 -1.54 -7.44 29.18
N THR A 46 -1.22 -6.38 29.91
CA THR A 46 -1.81 -6.09 31.21
C THR A 46 -2.68 -4.83 31.13
N ILE A 47 -3.92 -4.95 31.57
CA ILE A 47 -4.79 -3.81 31.86
C ILE A 47 -4.64 -3.50 33.36
N PRO A 48 -4.05 -2.34 33.73
CA PRO A 48 -3.79 -2.00 35.12
C PRO A 48 -5.07 -1.87 35.95
N ALA A 49 -4.94 -2.06 37.25
CA ALA A 49 -6.02 -1.79 38.21
C ALA A 49 -6.57 -0.36 38.01
N GLY A 50 -7.88 -0.23 37.99
CA GLY A 50 -8.57 1.05 37.79
C GLY A 50 -8.54 1.56 36.31
N SER A 51 -7.93 0.82 35.36
CA SER A 51 -7.92 1.16 33.95
C SER A 51 -8.91 0.34 33.14
N TYR A 52 -9.38 0.92 32.03
CA TYR A 52 -10.14 0.23 30.99
C TYR A 52 -9.24 -0.33 29.88
N PHE A 53 -7.98 0.12 29.79
CA PHE A 53 -7.13 -0.14 28.64
C PHE A 53 -5.74 -0.62 29.03
N GLY A 54 -5.18 -1.46 28.16
CA GLY A 54 -3.78 -1.86 28.15
C GLY A 54 -3.27 -1.91 26.70
N ASP A 55 -1.98 -1.70 26.52
CA ASP A 55 -1.39 -1.63 25.18
C ASP A 55 -0.42 -2.78 24.94
N LEU A 56 -0.54 -3.38 23.75
CA LEU A 56 0.40 -4.35 23.19
C LEU A 56 1.19 -3.67 22.08
N SER A 57 2.51 -3.73 22.17
CA SER A 57 3.39 -3.24 21.09
C SER A 57 3.76 -4.37 20.13
N VAL A 58 3.63 -4.10 18.84
CA VAL A 58 4.13 -4.93 17.75
C VAL A 58 5.23 -4.15 17.04
N GLN A 59 6.40 -4.74 16.88
CA GLN A 59 7.52 -4.13 16.16
C GLN A 59 7.63 -4.75 14.76
N GLY A 60 7.53 -3.91 13.72
CA GLY A 60 7.80 -4.33 12.34
C GLY A 60 9.30 -4.46 12.08
N ILE A 61 9.67 -5.47 11.30
CA ILE A 61 11.03 -5.73 10.84
C ILE A 61 11.08 -5.40 9.34
N PRO A 62 11.64 -4.24 8.96
CA PRO A 62 11.56 -3.75 7.57
C PRO A 62 12.20 -4.67 6.54
N ASP A 63 13.34 -5.29 6.90
CA ASP A 63 14.10 -6.14 5.98
C ASP A 63 13.38 -7.46 5.62
N GLY A 64 12.47 -7.90 6.48
CA GLY A 64 11.67 -9.11 6.24
C GLY A 64 10.33 -8.83 5.57
N ALA A 65 9.85 -7.59 5.63
CA ALA A 65 8.58 -7.22 5.01
C ALA A 65 8.68 -7.27 3.48
N THR A 66 7.61 -7.72 2.83
CA THR A 66 7.50 -7.81 1.36
C THR A 66 6.45 -6.83 0.84
N GLU A 67 6.51 -6.51 -0.45
CA GLU A 67 5.54 -5.65 -1.12
C GLU A 67 4.15 -6.30 -1.19
N ALA A 68 4.12 -7.61 -1.37
CA ALA A 68 2.88 -8.38 -1.36
C ALA A 68 2.18 -8.34 0.00
N GLY A 69 2.95 -8.04 1.05
CA GLY A 69 2.47 -7.96 2.42
C GLY A 69 2.20 -9.33 3.05
N SER A 70 2.07 -9.30 4.36
CA SER A 70 1.68 -10.43 5.18
C SER A 70 0.67 -10.00 6.24
N THR A 71 -0.03 -10.95 6.83
CA THR A 71 -1.03 -10.70 7.87
C THR A 71 -0.60 -11.33 9.17
N LEU A 72 -0.74 -10.59 10.25
CA LEU A 72 -0.59 -11.07 11.63
C LEU A 72 -1.96 -11.03 12.30
N VAL A 73 -2.47 -12.19 12.67
CA VAL A 73 -3.73 -12.34 13.38
C VAL A 73 -3.43 -12.68 14.83
N LEU A 74 -3.89 -11.82 15.74
CA LEU A 74 -3.68 -11.95 17.18
C LEU A 74 -5.01 -12.14 17.88
N SER A 75 -5.04 -12.97 18.92
CA SER A 75 -6.17 -13.15 19.82
C SER A 75 -5.73 -13.11 21.26
N LEU A 76 -6.70 -12.88 22.16
CA LEU A 76 -6.48 -12.93 23.60
C LEU A 76 -6.87 -14.31 24.14
N SER A 77 -6.11 -14.79 25.11
CA SER A 77 -6.40 -16.01 25.85
C SER A 77 -6.28 -15.76 27.36
N GLY A 78 -7.10 -16.47 28.14
CA GLY A 78 -7.09 -16.43 29.59
C GLY A 78 -8.09 -15.44 30.21
N GLY A 79 -8.36 -15.64 31.52
CA GLY A 79 -9.26 -14.78 32.28
C GLY A 79 -10.70 -14.80 31.75
N ASP A 80 -11.26 -13.61 31.65
CA ASP A 80 -12.58 -13.28 31.12
C ASP A 80 -12.53 -12.72 29.66
N SER A 81 -11.52 -13.12 28.89
CA SER A 81 -11.41 -12.72 27.50
C SER A 81 -12.59 -13.25 26.69
N MET A 82 -13.10 -12.44 25.76
CA MET A 82 -14.14 -12.88 24.82
C MET A 82 -13.54 -13.84 23.79
N GLU A 83 -14.18 -14.99 23.54
CA GLU A 83 -13.71 -16.03 22.62
C GLU A 83 -13.53 -15.55 21.17
N SER A 84 -14.11 -14.42 20.79
CA SER A 84 -14.05 -13.85 19.43
C SER A 84 -13.15 -12.61 19.33
N SER A 85 -12.35 -12.30 20.34
CA SER A 85 -11.46 -11.14 20.30
C SER A 85 -10.25 -11.44 19.42
N SER A 86 -10.28 -11.04 18.16
CA SER A 86 -9.16 -11.12 17.26
C SER A 86 -8.86 -9.76 16.63
N PHE A 87 -7.59 -9.52 16.34
CA PHE A 87 -7.11 -8.33 15.66
C PHE A 87 -6.19 -8.76 14.50
N THR A 88 -6.44 -8.21 13.31
CA THR A 88 -5.63 -8.48 12.13
C THR A 88 -4.81 -7.25 11.79
N LEU A 89 -3.48 -7.40 11.73
CA LEU A 89 -2.54 -6.40 11.30
C LEU A 89 -1.95 -6.80 9.93
N SER A 90 -2.01 -5.91 8.97
CA SER A 90 -1.30 -6.06 7.70
C SER A 90 0.08 -5.46 7.81
N ILE A 91 1.09 -6.23 7.42
CA ILE A 91 2.51 -5.84 7.41
C ILE A 91 2.94 -5.79 5.95
N VAL A 92 3.28 -4.59 5.48
CA VAL A 92 3.74 -4.35 4.10
C VAL A 92 5.04 -3.57 4.12
N LYS A 93 5.91 -3.85 3.17
CA LYS A 93 7.11 -3.05 2.95
C LYS A 93 6.69 -1.70 2.37
N SER A 94 7.11 -0.63 3.02
CA SER A 94 6.95 0.73 2.52
C SER A 94 8.29 1.29 2.10
N CYS A 95 8.36 1.81 0.89
CA CYS A 95 9.56 2.40 0.31
C CYS A 95 9.28 3.89 0.11
N PRO A 96 9.89 4.77 0.92
CA PRO A 96 9.68 6.20 0.77
C PRO A 96 10.16 6.68 -0.60
N LEU A 97 9.45 7.61 -1.20
CA LEU A 97 9.94 8.36 -2.36
C LEU A 97 10.97 9.39 -1.88
N GLU A 98 12.13 9.44 -2.53
CA GLU A 98 13.20 10.40 -2.24
C GLU A 98 13.22 11.56 -3.24
N ALA A 99 12.43 11.46 -4.32
CA ALA A 99 12.14 12.52 -5.27
C ALA A 99 10.61 12.70 -5.41
N ASP A 100 10.19 13.84 -5.92
CA ASP A 100 8.77 14.21 -5.92
C ASP A 100 7.95 13.50 -7.01
N PHE A 101 8.59 13.15 -8.12
CA PHE A 101 7.91 12.58 -9.30
C PHE A 101 6.70 13.41 -9.74
N THR A 102 6.87 14.73 -9.75
CA THR A 102 5.88 15.72 -10.19
C THR A 102 6.54 16.75 -11.10
N GLY A 103 5.75 17.42 -11.92
CA GLY A 103 6.25 18.43 -12.84
C GLY A 103 6.03 18.07 -14.30
N SER A 104 6.82 18.66 -15.19
CA SER A 104 6.65 18.50 -16.64
C SER A 104 7.51 17.38 -17.18
N TYR A 105 6.86 16.43 -17.87
CA TYR A 105 7.51 15.28 -18.50
C TYR A 105 7.13 15.18 -19.97
N LEU A 106 8.08 14.77 -20.79
CA LEU A 106 7.84 14.39 -22.17
C LEU A 106 7.44 12.92 -22.22
N ILE A 107 6.32 12.60 -22.84
CA ILE A 107 5.91 11.22 -23.10
C ILE A 107 6.64 10.72 -24.36
N GLU A 108 7.31 9.57 -24.24
CA GLU A 108 7.92 8.88 -25.36
C GLU A 108 7.49 7.41 -25.32
N GLN A 109 6.83 6.95 -26.37
CA GLN A 109 6.44 5.55 -26.46
C GLN A 109 7.63 4.70 -26.91
N ILE A 110 8.16 3.88 -25.99
CA ILE A 110 9.33 3.02 -26.25
C ILE A 110 8.96 1.66 -26.84
N THR A 111 7.74 1.17 -26.55
CA THR A 111 7.23 -0.09 -27.10
C THR A 111 6.13 0.20 -28.10
N PRO A 112 6.36 -0.02 -29.42
CA PRO A 112 5.34 0.24 -30.43
C PRO A 112 4.11 -0.67 -30.23
N TYR A 113 2.93 -0.09 -30.37
CA TYR A 113 1.66 -0.81 -30.43
C TYR A 113 1.13 -0.79 -31.88
N ILE A 114 0.50 -1.88 -32.30
CA ILE A 114 0.10 -2.07 -33.70
C ILE A 114 -0.91 -1.02 -34.20
N ASP A 115 -1.71 -0.50 -33.27
CA ASP A 115 -2.79 0.45 -33.55
C ASP A 115 -2.42 1.90 -33.19
N GLY A 116 -1.11 2.22 -33.10
CA GLY A 116 -0.62 3.55 -32.79
C GLY A 116 -0.33 3.78 -31.30
N PRO A 117 -0.01 5.03 -30.92
CA PRO A 117 0.34 5.37 -29.55
C PRO A 117 -0.82 5.12 -28.58
N THR A 118 -0.53 4.50 -27.44
CA THR A 118 -1.50 4.30 -26.37
C THR A 118 -1.71 5.54 -25.53
N LEU A 119 -0.66 6.32 -25.32
CA LEU A 119 -0.68 7.65 -24.73
C LEU A 119 -0.25 8.67 -25.77
N ASP A 120 -0.33 9.96 -25.45
CA ASP A 120 -0.01 11.06 -26.36
C ASP A 120 1.51 11.18 -26.57
N ASP A 121 2.06 10.34 -27.43
CA ASP A 121 3.49 10.29 -27.76
C ASP A 121 4.00 11.64 -28.29
N GLY A 122 5.09 12.13 -27.73
CA GLY A 122 5.67 13.44 -28.02
C GLY A 122 5.02 14.62 -27.27
N ALA A 123 3.99 14.39 -26.47
CA ALA A 123 3.36 15.45 -25.67
C ALA A 123 4.13 15.72 -24.38
N VAL A 124 4.06 16.98 -23.94
CA VAL A 124 4.52 17.36 -22.60
C VAL A 124 3.32 17.40 -21.66
N VAL A 125 3.38 16.59 -20.62
CA VAL A 125 2.33 16.50 -19.58
C VAL A 125 2.83 17.04 -18.25
N THR A 126 1.90 17.43 -17.38
CA THR A 126 2.22 17.77 -16.00
C THR A 126 1.79 16.64 -15.10
N VAL A 127 2.74 15.99 -14.46
CA VAL A 127 2.50 14.96 -13.44
C VAL A 127 2.25 15.64 -12.10
N TYR A 128 1.24 15.19 -11.37
CA TYR A 128 0.83 15.74 -10.07
C TYR A 128 0.44 14.64 -9.07
N THR A 129 0.36 14.99 -7.80
CA THR A 129 -0.17 14.11 -6.74
C THR A 129 -1.69 14.05 -6.80
N ILE A 130 -2.28 12.89 -6.54
CA ILE A 130 -3.72 12.69 -6.57
C ILE A 130 -4.35 13.19 -5.26
N ASP A 131 -5.29 14.11 -5.36
CA ASP A 131 -6.05 14.61 -4.21
C ASP A 131 -6.90 13.50 -3.59
N GLY A 132 -6.70 13.25 -2.29
CA GLY A 132 -7.36 12.15 -1.58
C GLY A 132 -6.79 10.76 -1.87
N GLY A 133 -5.78 10.66 -2.73
CA GLY A 133 -5.00 9.46 -2.96
C GLY A 133 -3.94 9.20 -1.88
N ASN A 134 -3.20 8.12 -2.03
CA ASN A 134 -2.05 7.86 -1.16
C ASN A 134 -0.81 8.64 -1.64
N GLN A 135 0.20 8.76 -0.78
CA GLN A 135 1.43 9.51 -1.07
C GLN A 135 2.25 9.00 -2.26
N PHE A 136 1.99 7.78 -2.72
CA PHE A 136 2.70 7.14 -3.82
C PHE A 136 2.00 7.31 -5.16
N GLN A 137 0.74 7.76 -5.17
CA GLN A 137 -0.03 7.96 -6.39
C GLN A 137 0.33 9.24 -7.11
N ARG A 138 0.44 9.14 -8.42
CA ARG A 138 0.66 10.23 -9.36
C ARG A 138 -0.35 10.13 -10.49
N GLY A 139 -0.66 11.27 -11.09
CA GLY A 139 -1.52 11.32 -12.26
C GLY A 139 -1.12 12.43 -13.21
N PHE A 140 -1.56 12.30 -14.44
CA PHE A 140 -1.45 13.32 -15.46
C PHE A 140 -2.61 13.22 -16.44
N LEU A 141 -2.94 14.32 -17.09
CA LEU A 141 -3.90 14.33 -18.19
C LEU A 141 -3.20 14.03 -19.50
N THR A 142 -3.71 13.06 -20.24
CA THR A 142 -3.19 12.68 -21.55
C THR A 142 -4.34 12.31 -22.49
N ALA A 143 -4.11 12.43 -23.78
CA ALA A 143 -4.99 11.81 -24.77
C ALA A 143 -4.61 10.33 -24.91
N ASN A 144 -5.63 9.49 -24.99
CA ASN A 144 -5.46 8.04 -25.13
C ASN A 144 -5.77 7.63 -26.55
N PHE A 145 -4.95 6.75 -27.12
CA PHE A 145 -5.11 6.28 -28.49
C PHE A 145 -5.34 7.45 -29.46
N THR A 146 -4.38 8.35 -29.56
CA THR A 146 -4.48 9.64 -30.25
C THR A 146 -4.95 9.53 -31.68
N ASP A 147 -4.65 8.42 -32.36
CA ASP A 147 -5.10 8.15 -33.74
C ASP A 147 -6.59 7.82 -33.83
N TYR A 148 -7.24 7.42 -32.73
CA TYR A 148 -8.62 6.95 -32.75
C TYR A 148 -9.56 7.75 -31.85
N CYS A 149 -9.15 8.01 -30.62
CA CYS A 149 -10.01 8.61 -29.59
C CYS A 149 -9.67 10.06 -29.32
N ASN A 150 -8.44 10.38 -29.13
CA ASN A 150 -7.91 11.71 -28.82
C ASN A 150 -8.74 12.49 -27.77
N THR A 151 -9.23 11.78 -26.77
CA THR A 151 -10.02 12.37 -25.69
C THR A 151 -9.15 12.45 -24.43
N PRO A 152 -8.93 13.64 -23.88
CA PRO A 152 -8.14 13.77 -22.65
C PRO A 152 -8.76 12.98 -21.50
N ASN A 153 -7.93 12.26 -20.78
CA ASN A 153 -8.29 11.45 -19.62
C ASN A 153 -7.20 11.52 -18.56
N GLU A 154 -7.55 11.35 -17.32
CA GLU A 154 -6.58 11.23 -16.26
C GLU A 154 -6.00 9.82 -16.25
N PHE A 155 -4.68 9.72 -16.36
CA PHE A 155 -3.94 8.49 -16.21
C PHE A 155 -3.30 8.48 -14.83
N ILE A 156 -3.57 7.45 -14.02
CA ILE A 156 -3.07 7.30 -12.66
C ILE A 156 -2.11 6.12 -12.59
N PHE A 157 -1.03 6.30 -11.87
CA PHE A 157 -0.06 5.26 -11.55
C PHE A 157 0.42 5.37 -10.10
N GLU A 158 1.01 4.31 -9.58
CA GLU A 158 1.54 4.25 -8.22
C GLU A 158 3.00 3.83 -8.24
N LEU A 159 3.83 4.57 -7.51
CA LEU A 159 5.27 4.33 -7.34
C LEU A 159 5.46 3.48 -6.09
N ASN A 160 5.78 2.19 -6.26
CA ASN A 160 5.90 1.26 -5.14
C ASN A 160 7.20 0.47 -5.22
N CYS A 161 8.10 0.76 -4.28
CA CYS A 161 9.34 0.00 -4.07
C CYS A 161 10.18 -0.24 -5.34
N GLY A 162 10.31 0.78 -6.20
CA GLY A 162 11.07 0.73 -7.44
C GLY A 162 10.28 0.24 -8.65
N SER A 163 9.03 -0.18 -8.44
CA SER A 163 8.09 -0.57 -9.50
C SER A 163 7.05 0.51 -9.73
N VAL A 164 6.65 0.70 -10.96
CA VAL A 164 5.50 1.53 -11.33
C VAL A 164 4.31 0.61 -11.55
N LEU A 165 3.26 0.82 -10.77
CA LEU A 165 2.02 0.05 -10.83
C LEU A 165 0.93 0.88 -11.52
N VAL A 166 0.29 0.32 -12.51
CA VAL A 166 -0.88 0.91 -13.16
C VAL A 166 -2.12 0.21 -12.61
N PRO A 167 -3.03 0.92 -11.91
CA PRO A 167 -4.27 0.33 -11.43
C PRO A 167 -5.08 -0.28 -12.59
N THR A 168 -5.68 -1.44 -12.33
CA THR A 168 -6.57 -2.10 -13.30
C THR A 168 -7.84 -1.30 -13.53
N ASP A 169 -8.46 -1.50 -14.68
CA ASP A 169 -9.77 -0.94 -15.04
C ASP A 169 -9.80 0.60 -15.11
N GLN A 170 -8.66 1.26 -15.34
CA GLN A 170 -8.67 2.68 -15.67
C GLN A 170 -9.27 2.89 -17.06
N SER A 171 -10.39 3.60 -17.12
CA SER A 171 -11.01 3.94 -18.39
C SER A 171 -10.08 4.83 -19.21
N CYS A 172 -9.81 4.47 -20.46
CA CYS A 172 -9.15 5.34 -21.40
C CYS A 172 -10.11 6.30 -22.11
N ASN A 173 -11.36 6.34 -21.67
CA ASN A 173 -12.43 7.20 -22.24
C ASN A 173 -12.61 7.02 -23.76
N CYS A 174 -12.35 5.81 -24.24
CA CYS A 174 -12.41 5.42 -25.63
C CYS A 174 -13.42 4.29 -25.80
N SER A 175 -14.40 4.44 -26.71
CA SER A 175 -15.49 3.48 -26.88
C SER A 175 -15.87 3.29 -28.37
N CYS A 176 -15.01 2.64 -29.15
CA CYS A 176 -15.33 2.37 -30.55
C CYS A 176 -16.14 1.08 -30.76
N ALA A 177 -15.93 0.03 -29.96
CA ALA A 177 -16.64 -1.25 -29.99
C ALA A 177 -16.78 -1.90 -28.60
N GLY A 178 -16.60 -1.11 -27.57
CA GLY A 178 -16.57 -1.50 -26.15
C GLY A 178 -15.76 -0.47 -25.37
N ASN A 179 -15.78 -0.56 -24.07
CA ASN A 179 -14.93 0.28 -23.24
C ASN A 179 -13.51 -0.31 -23.23
N TYR A 180 -12.53 0.54 -23.48
CA TYR A 180 -11.12 0.18 -23.34
C TYR A 180 -10.63 0.64 -21.96
N PHE A 181 -9.81 -0.19 -21.34
CA PHE A 181 -9.23 0.06 -20.02
C PHE A 181 -7.73 -0.17 -20.05
N PHE A 182 -7.00 0.65 -19.32
CA PHE A 182 -5.61 0.36 -19.01
C PHE A 182 -5.56 -0.68 -17.90
N GLY A 183 -4.55 -1.53 -17.94
CA GLY A 183 -4.26 -2.54 -16.92
C GLY A 183 -2.78 -2.57 -16.60
N ALA A 184 -2.41 -3.45 -15.67
CA ALA A 184 -1.02 -3.68 -15.36
C ALA A 184 -0.28 -4.22 -16.61
N PRO A 185 0.94 -3.75 -16.88
CA PRO A 185 1.77 -4.31 -17.95
C PRO A 185 2.19 -5.74 -17.61
N ASP A 186 2.51 -6.54 -18.64
CA ASP A 186 3.02 -7.92 -18.48
C ASP A 186 4.34 -7.95 -17.68
N VAL A 187 5.16 -6.92 -17.84
CA VAL A 187 6.38 -6.69 -17.10
C VAL A 187 6.25 -5.36 -16.37
N PRO A 188 6.34 -5.32 -15.03
CA PRO A 188 6.26 -4.08 -14.30
C PRO A 188 7.34 -3.08 -14.75
N SER A 189 6.92 -1.86 -15.01
CA SER A 189 7.82 -0.74 -15.24
C SER A 189 8.55 -0.34 -13.97
N THR A 190 9.67 0.34 -14.08
CA THR A 190 10.55 0.65 -12.95
C THR A 190 10.89 2.12 -12.85
N TYR A 191 11.25 2.55 -11.64
CA TYR A 191 11.75 3.89 -11.36
C TYR A 191 12.90 3.84 -10.34
N THR A 192 13.70 4.91 -10.31
CA THR A 192 14.76 5.08 -9.31
C THR A 192 14.29 6.00 -8.19
N TYR A 193 14.41 5.60 -6.94
CA TYR A 193 13.80 6.28 -5.76
C TYR A 193 14.11 7.76 -5.61
N ASN A 194 15.33 8.17 -6.01
CA ASN A 194 15.86 9.52 -5.84
C ASN A 194 16.11 10.25 -7.17
N ASP A 195 15.58 9.72 -8.27
CA ASP A 195 15.74 10.29 -9.60
C ASP A 195 14.38 10.26 -10.31
N ASP A 196 13.77 11.42 -10.43
CA ASP A 196 12.50 11.63 -11.12
C ASP A 196 12.66 12.23 -12.53
N THR A 197 13.87 12.21 -13.06
CA THR A 197 14.12 12.76 -14.40
C THR A 197 13.58 11.88 -15.52
N VAL A 198 13.59 10.55 -15.32
CA VAL A 198 13.06 9.54 -16.26
C VAL A 198 12.48 8.37 -15.49
N PHE A 199 11.31 7.90 -15.89
CA PHE A 199 10.72 6.66 -15.43
C PHE A 199 9.83 6.05 -16.53
N GLU A 200 9.61 4.75 -16.45
CA GLU A 200 8.78 4.01 -17.41
C GLU A 200 7.38 3.73 -16.84
N LEU A 201 6.37 3.79 -17.69
CA LEU A 201 4.97 3.51 -17.37
C LEU A 201 4.45 2.30 -18.16
#